data_cdf9f33d42d4aa9ab5dec344a93466f5
#
_entry.id   cdf9f33d42d4aa9ab5dec344a93466f5
#
_cell.length_a   1.000
_cell.length_b   1.000
_cell.length_c   1.000
_cell.angle_alpha   90.00
_cell.angle_beta   90.00
_cell.angle_gamma   90.00
#
_symmetry.space_group_name_H-M   'P 1'
#
loop_
_entity.id
_entity.type
_entity.pdbx_description
1 polymer ?
#
loop_
_entity_poly.entity_id
_entity_poly.type
_entity_poly.pdbx_seq_one_letter_code
_entity_poly.pdbx_strand_id
1 'polypeptide(L)'
;MIKKNIDSYGQKNGSSHREDSRTRIFRQKATGLLMTGLIAGGLLSGCGMKSAGETNPAFGMKPGQQLTVIDTDAAQQQVTDELVVSSIDRLGDVYARSWLSDEELIVERKTQLWIHNVETDKERILTPGRKAPQLLAVVSPDQRHVFFTEGSPNSKYDIQGYILELSSGKVTSIGKLDMTNEVSWSDENHLITGTPDGKIRLIGLDGKAEELNFQDPNRSELMSHVEKVGNAIFYTGSDKQGYPVLNRFTLNHPQAVTIAEGAMSFAVSPDGKSIAIEKRKWNTSEPARMIILDEQGKEKGIVGQGTLMSRGSWSSDGSKLAFSIYDEDQQGMRGLYVFDQSTGKTTPVTTNIQSYDSPTVWSPSARFLSMYQNISEGGKQLNQSYIVEFKEK
;
A
#
# COMPACT_ATOMS: atom_id res chain seq x y z
N MET A 1 -43.45 -49.67 15.94
CA MET A 1 -42.64 -50.71 16.60
C MET A 1 -41.22 -50.48 16.10
N ILE A 2 -40.23 -50.13 16.85
CA ILE A 2 -39.73 -50.38 18.16
C ILE A 2 -38.99 -49.12 18.68
N LYS A 3 -39.22 -48.80 19.93
CA LYS A 3 -38.58 -47.79 20.80
C LYS A 3 -37.18 -48.22 21.27
N LYS A 4 -36.49 -47.24 21.82
CA LYS A 4 -35.43 -47.28 22.87
C LYS A 4 -34.00 -47.15 22.33
N ASN A 5 -33.08 -46.42 22.98
CA ASN A 5 -33.00 -45.90 24.34
C ASN A 5 -32.07 -44.67 24.41
N ILE A 6 -32.41 -43.80 25.32
CA ILE A 6 -31.61 -42.78 25.99
C ILE A 6 -30.56 -43.47 26.86
N ASP A 7 -29.35 -42.95 26.95
CA ASP A 7 -28.65 -42.94 28.25
C ASP A 7 -27.64 -41.76 28.29
N SER A 8 -27.82 -41.02 29.35
CA SER A 8 -27.07 -39.94 29.94
C SER A 8 -25.83 -40.41 30.69
N TYR A 9 -24.76 -39.66 30.64
CA TYR A 9 -23.71 -39.53 31.68
C TYR A 9 -22.94 -38.24 31.31
N GLY A 10 -22.70 -37.25 32.14
CA GLY A 10 -22.52 -37.21 33.56
C GLY A 10 -21.56 -36.05 33.79
N GLN A 11 -22.02 -35.01 34.49
CA GLN A 11 -21.16 -33.91 34.96
C GLN A 11 -20.00 -34.41 35.79
N LYS A 12 -18.79 -33.86 35.58
CA LYS A 12 -17.80 -33.70 36.66
C LYS A 12 -17.13 -32.35 36.56
N ASN A 13 -17.31 -31.59 37.63
CA ASN A 13 -16.58 -30.39 38.03
C ASN A 13 -15.08 -30.68 38.19
N GLY A 14 -14.24 -29.69 37.86
CA GLY A 14 -12.81 -29.73 38.14
C GLY A 14 -12.14 -28.38 37.88
N SER A 15 -12.19 -27.52 38.90
CA SER A 15 -11.19 -26.55 39.39
C SER A 15 -10.24 -25.86 38.44
N SER A 16 -10.41 -24.56 38.36
CA SER A 16 -9.44 -23.43 38.40
C SER A 16 -7.94 -23.76 38.37
N HIS A 17 -7.26 -23.32 37.32
CA HIS A 17 -5.92 -22.79 37.45
C HIS A 17 -5.80 -21.48 36.66
N ARG A 18 -5.75 -20.40 37.44
CA ARG A 18 -5.23 -19.10 36.98
C ARG A 18 -3.71 -19.25 36.89
N GLU A 19 -3.16 -19.13 35.69
CA GLU A 19 -1.75 -18.81 35.52
C GLU A 19 -1.60 -17.32 35.24
N ASP A 20 -1.04 -16.67 36.25
CA ASP A 20 -0.55 -15.30 36.27
C ASP A 20 0.76 -15.23 35.46
N SER A 21 0.72 -14.73 34.24
CA SER A 21 1.93 -14.44 33.49
C SER A 21 2.43 -13.04 33.85
N ARG A 22 3.30 -12.97 34.88
CA ARG A 22 4.05 -11.80 35.29
C ARG A 22 5.05 -11.41 34.19
N THR A 23 4.82 -10.30 33.58
CA THR A 23 5.76 -9.60 32.70
C THR A 23 7.00 -9.19 33.52
N ARG A 24 8.15 -9.81 33.24
CA ARG A 24 9.45 -9.40 33.80
C ARG A 24 9.97 -8.20 33.02
N ILE A 25 9.91 -7.04 33.64
CA ILE A 25 10.60 -5.83 33.23
C ILE A 25 12.08 -5.99 33.59
N PHE A 26 12.95 -6.10 32.61
CA PHE A 26 14.40 -5.98 32.80
C PHE A 26 14.77 -4.50 32.90
N ARG A 27 15.03 -4.03 34.13
CA ARG A 27 15.74 -2.77 34.38
C ARG A 27 17.23 -3.05 34.29
N GLN A 28 17.90 -2.58 33.25
CA GLN A 28 19.35 -2.42 33.25
C GLN A 28 19.72 -1.07 33.88
N LYS A 29 20.53 -1.15 34.94
CA LYS A 29 21.10 0.00 35.62
C LYS A 29 22.27 0.53 34.77
N ALA A 30 22.18 1.78 34.34
CA ALA A 30 23.32 2.51 33.80
C ALA A 30 24.22 2.93 34.93
N THR A 31 25.46 2.48 34.93
CA THR A 31 26.54 2.96 35.83
C THR A 31 27.31 4.02 35.05
N GLY A 32 27.26 5.24 35.58
CA GLY A 32 28.01 6.37 35.01
C GLY A 32 29.51 6.22 35.25
N LEU A 33 30.29 6.65 34.29
CA LEU A 33 31.71 6.99 34.49
C LEU A 33 31.94 8.36 33.89
N LEU A 34 32.15 9.34 34.80
CA LEU A 34 32.69 10.66 34.49
C LEU A 34 34.18 10.49 34.15
N MET A 35 34.61 11.00 33.01
CA MET A 35 36.00 11.39 32.78
C MET A 35 36.05 12.82 32.24
N THR A 36 36.52 13.68 33.11
CA THR A 36 37.03 15.03 32.85
C THR A 36 38.43 14.97 32.22
N GLY A 37 38.68 15.76 31.17
CA GLY A 37 40.04 15.89 30.63
C GLY A 37 40.14 16.93 29.51
N LEU A 38 40.40 18.15 29.96
CA LEU A 38 41.34 19.19 29.48
C LEU A 38 41.43 19.61 28.02
N ILE A 39 41.23 20.89 27.90
CA ILE A 39 41.44 21.83 26.79
C ILE A 39 42.92 21.91 26.42
N ALA A 40 43.25 21.91 25.15
CA ALA A 40 44.41 22.62 24.61
C ALA A 40 44.07 23.19 23.24
N GLY A 41 44.19 24.47 23.12
CA GLY A 41 43.89 25.24 21.91
C GLY A 41 44.95 25.13 20.84
N GLY A 42 44.56 25.45 19.62
CA GLY A 42 45.45 25.63 18.48
C GLY A 42 44.69 26.31 17.34
N LEU A 43 44.79 27.64 17.33
CA LEU A 43 44.45 28.45 16.15
C LEU A 43 45.47 28.17 15.03
N LEU A 44 45.02 27.84 13.83
CA LEU A 44 45.70 28.24 12.60
C LEU A 44 44.70 28.26 11.45
N SER A 45 44.63 29.43 10.86
CA SER A 45 43.94 29.83 9.64
C SER A 45 44.45 29.10 8.39
N GLY A 46 43.53 28.76 7.48
CA GLY A 46 43.91 28.32 6.13
C GLY A 46 42.69 28.17 5.24
N CYS A 47 42.45 29.15 4.36
CA CYS A 47 41.47 29.10 3.27
C CYS A 47 41.70 27.91 2.35
N GLY A 48 40.62 27.28 1.93
CA GLY A 48 40.64 26.28 0.87
C GLY A 48 39.27 25.66 0.66
N MET A 49 38.34 26.42 0.08
CA MET A 49 37.11 25.86 -0.45
C MET A 49 37.42 24.92 -1.60
N LYS A 50 37.23 23.63 -1.40
CA LYS A 50 36.82 22.70 -2.45
C LYS A 50 35.70 21.86 -1.83
N SER A 51 34.48 22.16 -2.21
CA SER A 51 33.33 21.29 -1.99
C SER A 51 33.48 20.09 -2.92
N ALA A 52 34.10 19.02 -2.42
CA ALA A 52 33.88 17.70 -2.97
C ALA A 52 32.63 17.18 -2.24
N GLY A 53 31.54 17.00 -2.96
CA GLY A 53 30.38 16.27 -2.45
C GLY A 53 30.82 14.88 -2.04
N GLU A 54 30.92 14.66 -0.74
CA GLU A 54 31.01 13.31 -0.20
C GLU A 54 29.69 12.61 -0.44
N THR A 55 29.63 11.85 -1.54
CA THR A 55 28.66 10.79 -1.67
C THR A 55 28.98 9.77 -0.59
N ASN A 56 28.16 9.70 0.44
CA ASN A 56 28.19 8.62 1.41
C ASN A 56 28.25 7.29 0.65
N PRO A 57 29.26 6.43 0.86
CA PRO A 57 29.31 5.15 0.17
C PRO A 57 28.17 4.31 0.66
N ALA A 58 27.19 4.19 -0.20
CA ALA A 58 26.01 3.42 0.03
C ALA A 58 26.34 1.98 0.35
N PHE A 59 25.74 1.47 1.34
CA PHE A 59 25.64 0.09 1.75
C PHE A 59 25.55 -0.86 0.55
N GLY A 60 26.64 -1.55 0.23
CA GLY A 60 26.65 -2.75 -0.60
C GLY A 60 26.13 -2.66 -2.03
N MET A 61 26.04 -1.47 -2.62
CA MET A 61 25.61 -1.29 -4.01
C MET A 61 26.66 -1.79 -5.00
N LYS A 62 26.20 -2.52 -6.03
CA LYS A 62 27.06 -2.88 -7.16
C LYS A 62 27.38 -1.64 -8.01
N PRO A 63 28.57 -1.55 -8.63
CA PRO A 63 28.90 -0.46 -9.54
C PRO A 63 27.83 -0.33 -10.64
N GLY A 64 27.25 0.87 -10.77
CA GLY A 64 26.20 1.17 -11.75
C GLY A 64 24.79 1.33 -11.18
N GLN A 65 24.55 1.05 -9.90
CA GLN A 65 23.28 1.39 -9.25
C GLN A 65 23.33 2.83 -8.74
N GLN A 66 22.41 3.66 -9.20
CA GLN A 66 22.27 5.04 -8.77
C GLN A 66 21.08 5.14 -7.84
N LEU A 67 21.30 5.45 -6.56
CA LEU A 67 20.25 5.84 -5.63
C LEU A 67 20.03 7.35 -5.78
N THR A 68 18.90 7.75 -6.32
CA THR A 68 18.53 9.16 -6.40
C THR A 68 17.66 9.50 -5.18
N VAL A 69 18.30 9.65 -4.03
CA VAL A 69 17.64 10.16 -2.81
C VAL A 69 18.08 11.60 -2.64
N ILE A 70 17.13 12.50 -2.56
CA ILE A 70 17.41 13.89 -2.15
C ILE A 70 17.45 13.87 -0.62
N ASP A 71 18.58 14.29 -0.04
CA ASP A 71 18.71 14.48 1.39
C ASP A 71 17.64 15.47 1.89
N THR A 72 16.94 15.13 2.97
CA THR A 72 15.84 15.93 3.50
C THR A 72 16.26 17.36 3.86
N ASP A 73 17.51 17.58 4.28
CA ASP A 73 18.03 18.91 4.58
C ASP A 73 18.35 19.71 3.31
N ALA A 74 18.74 19.04 2.23
CA ALA A 74 18.95 19.66 0.91
C ALA A 74 17.63 19.93 0.17
N ALA A 75 16.60 19.08 0.37
CA ALA A 75 15.29 19.24 -0.25
C ALA A 75 14.54 20.50 0.19
N GLN A 76 14.82 21.02 1.39
CA GLN A 76 14.26 22.30 1.84
C GLN A 76 14.84 23.52 1.09
N GLN A 77 15.97 23.37 0.41
CA GLN A 77 16.64 24.46 -0.31
C GLN A 77 16.54 24.38 -1.84
N GLN A 78 16.15 23.21 -2.39
CA GLN A 78 15.93 23.05 -3.84
C GLN A 78 14.44 22.85 -4.13
N VAL A 79 13.70 23.95 -4.21
CA VAL A 79 12.43 23.97 -4.92
C VAL A 79 12.76 23.77 -6.41
N THR A 80 12.83 22.52 -6.84
CA THR A 80 12.85 22.24 -8.28
C THR A 80 11.44 22.44 -8.80
N ASP A 81 11.28 23.17 -9.88
CA ASP A 81 9.98 23.53 -10.51
C ASP A 81 9.13 22.34 -11.00
N GLU A 82 9.48 21.12 -10.65
CA GLU A 82 8.92 19.89 -11.24
C GLU A 82 7.78 19.27 -10.44
N LEU A 83 7.77 19.38 -9.13
CA LEU A 83 6.67 18.94 -8.27
C LEU A 83 6.54 19.89 -7.08
N VAL A 84 5.53 20.73 -7.10
CA VAL A 84 5.28 21.69 -6.03
C VAL A 84 3.99 21.33 -5.31
N VAL A 85 4.09 21.07 -4.02
CA VAL A 85 2.91 20.90 -3.14
C VAL A 85 2.27 22.26 -2.95
N SER A 86 0.98 22.37 -3.27
CA SER A 86 0.16 23.57 -3.07
C SER A 86 -0.43 23.61 -1.67
N SER A 87 -1.05 22.49 -1.26
CA SER A 87 -1.63 22.33 0.07
C SER A 87 -1.57 20.88 0.55
N ILE A 88 -1.73 20.70 1.87
CA ILE A 88 -2.00 19.40 2.49
C ILE A 88 -3.18 19.61 3.44
N ASP A 89 -4.34 19.07 3.06
CA ASP A 89 -5.57 19.22 3.79
C ASP A 89 -5.91 17.96 4.58
N ARG A 90 -6.45 18.16 5.77
CA ARG A 90 -6.83 17.09 6.68
C ARG A 90 -8.35 16.88 6.64
N LEU A 91 -8.80 15.66 6.30
CA LEU A 91 -10.22 15.31 6.21
C LEU A 91 -10.85 14.78 7.52
N GLY A 92 -10.09 14.70 8.62
CA GLY A 92 -10.61 14.18 9.88
C GLY A 92 -10.69 12.65 9.93
N ASP A 93 -11.59 12.11 10.76
CA ASP A 93 -11.72 10.67 11.04
C ASP A 93 -12.50 9.95 9.92
N VAL A 94 -11.84 9.75 8.78
CA VAL A 94 -12.34 9.04 7.61
C VAL A 94 -11.23 8.24 6.95
N TYR A 95 -11.60 7.23 6.14
CA TYR A 95 -10.69 6.57 5.20
C TYR A 95 -10.91 7.12 3.79
N ALA A 96 -9.93 7.79 3.21
CA ALA A 96 -9.90 8.10 1.78
C ALA A 96 -9.79 6.79 0.98
N ARG A 97 -10.71 6.54 0.03
CA ARG A 97 -10.79 5.27 -0.69
C ARG A 97 -10.41 5.37 -2.14
N SER A 98 -11.11 6.19 -2.93
CA SER A 98 -10.87 6.29 -4.37
C SER A 98 -11.47 7.58 -4.92
N TRP A 99 -10.86 8.16 -5.95
CA TRP A 99 -11.35 9.37 -6.60
C TRP A 99 -12.36 9.05 -7.70
N LEU A 100 -13.49 9.74 -7.69
CA LEU A 100 -14.49 9.72 -8.77
C LEU A 100 -14.14 10.74 -9.85
N SER A 101 -13.56 11.86 -9.47
CA SER A 101 -13.06 12.94 -10.32
C SER A 101 -11.98 13.70 -9.55
N ASP A 102 -11.43 14.77 -10.09
CA ASP A 102 -10.53 15.64 -9.32
C ASP A 102 -11.24 16.40 -8.20
N GLU A 103 -12.55 16.52 -8.28
CA GLU A 103 -13.35 17.23 -7.27
C GLU A 103 -14.00 16.27 -6.25
N GLU A 104 -14.21 15.01 -6.60
CA GLU A 104 -15.01 14.08 -5.79
C GLU A 104 -14.20 12.86 -5.35
N LEU A 105 -14.04 12.72 -4.04
CA LEU A 105 -13.36 11.60 -3.38
C LEU A 105 -14.36 10.73 -2.64
N ILE A 106 -14.31 9.42 -2.85
CA ILE A 106 -15.03 8.46 -2.01
C ILE A 106 -14.30 8.31 -0.69
N VAL A 107 -14.99 8.55 0.40
CA VAL A 107 -14.51 8.37 1.77
C VAL A 107 -15.39 7.38 2.52
N GLU A 108 -14.79 6.59 3.39
CA GLU A 108 -15.52 5.78 4.35
C GLU A 108 -15.55 6.49 5.70
N ARG A 109 -16.76 6.68 6.22
CA ARG A 109 -17.01 7.22 7.55
C ARG A 109 -18.05 6.37 8.26
N LYS A 110 -17.72 5.91 9.47
CA LYS A 110 -18.62 5.08 10.29
C LYS A 110 -19.21 3.90 9.51
N THR A 111 -18.37 3.20 8.78
CA THR A 111 -18.72 2.03 7.96
C THR A 111 -19.73 2.32 6.84
N GLN A 112 -19.82 3.55 6.36
CA GLN A 112 -20.62 3.93 5.19
C GLN A 112 -19.74 4.68 4.20
N LEU A 113 -20.01 4.51 2.90
CA LEU A 113 -19.32 5.21 1.83
C LEU A 113 -20.04 6.52 1.49
N TRP A 114 -19.26 7.57 1.46
CA TRP A 114 -19.69 8.93 1.13
C TRP A 114 -18.86 9.45 -0.04
N ILE A 115 -19.45 10.34 -0.81
CA ILE A 115 -18.73 11.15 -1.78
C ILE A 115 -18.53 12.52 -1.14
N HIS A 116 -17.28 12.90 -0.99
CA HIS A 116 -16.85 14.20 -0.48
C HIS A 116 -16.34 15.05 -1.65
N ASN A 117 -16.91 16.24 -1.82
CA ASN A 117 -16.44 17.20 -2.80
C ASN A 117 -15.37 18.08 -2.14
N VAL A 118 -14.14 18.02 -2.63
CA VAL A 118 -12.96 18.65 -2.01
C VAL A 118 -12.92 20.17 -2.14
N GLU A 119 -13.66 20.74 -3.09
CA GLU A 119 -13.73 22.20 -3.29
C GLU A 119 -14.82 22.85 -2.44
N THR A 120 -15.95 22.16 -2.29
CA THR A 120 -17.14 22.73 -1.63
C THR A 120 -17.39 22.18 -0.23
N ASP A 121 -16.61 21.18 0.20
CA ASP A 121 -16.77 20.44 1.46
C ASP A 121 -18.17 19.78 1.63
N LYS A 122 -18.89 19.58 0.52
CA LYS A 122 -20.18 18.93 0.54
C LYS A 122 -20.06 17.43 0.46
N GLU A 123 -20.95 16.74 1.16
CA GLU A 123 -20.97 15.28 1.18
C GLU A 123 -22.33 14.71 0.78
N ARG A 124 -22.32 13.55 0.13
CA ARG A 124 -23.50 12.74 -0.17
C ARG A 124 -23.21 11.26 -0.02
N ILE A 125 -24.20 10.47 0.37
CA ILE A 125 -24.04 9.02 0.49
C ILE A 125 -23.85 8.42 -0.92
N LEU A 126 -22.84 7.56 -1.08
CA LEU A 126 -22.59 6.86 -2.35
C LEU A 126 -23.69 5.84 -2.66
N THR A 127 -24.15 5.09 -1.66
CA THR A 127 -25.11 4.00 -1.81
C THR A 127 -26.33 4.23 -0.90
N PRO A 128 -27.25 5.16 -1.25
CA PRO A 128 -28.40 5.46 -0.41
C PRO A 128 -29.27 4.22 -0.21
N GLY A 129 -29.78 4.06 1.03
CA GLY A 129 -30.66 2.94 1.42
C GLY A 129 -29.93 1.65 1.82
N ARG A 130 -28.65 1.49 1.58
CA ARG A 130 -27.85 0.36 2.07
C ARG A 130 -27.38 0.64 3.51
N LYS A 131 -27.50 -0.37 4.37
CA LYS A 131 -27.21 -0.23 5.82
C LYS A 131 -26.10 -1.17 6.31
N ALA A 132 -25.69 -2.14 5.49
CA ALA A 132 -24.59 -3.03 5.83
C ALA A 132 -23.28 -2.24 5.93
N PRO A 133 -22.34 -2.62 6.81
CA PRO A 133 -21.03 -1.98 6.89
C PRO A 133 -20.28 -2.06 5.56
N GLN A 134 -19.84 -0.93 5.03
CA GLN A 134 -19.10 -0.81 3.78
C GLN A 134 -17.63 -0.53 4.10
N LEU A 135 -16.70 -1.26 3.47
CA LEU A 135 -15.32 -1.29 3.92
C LEU A 135 -14.30 -0.83 2.87
N LEU A 136 -14.63 -1.00 1.60
CA LEU A 136 -13.72 -0.71 0.49
C LEU A 136 -14.51 -0.09 -0.66
N ALA A 137 -13.87 0.78 -1.41
CA ALA A 137 -14.40 1.29 -2.67
C ALA A 137 -13.24 1.55 -3.65
N VAL A 138 -13.39 1.08 -4.89
CA VAL A 138 -12.43 1.29 -5.97
C VAL A 138 -13.19 1.69 -7.23
N VAL A 139 -12.86 2.85 -7.78
CA VAL A 139 -13.49 3.41 -8.99
C VAL A 139 -12.88 2.74 -10.22
N SER A 140 -13.71 2.45 -11.23
CA SER A 140 -13.26 1.92 -12.52
C SER A 140 -12.42 2.93 -13.30
N PRO A 141 -11.53 2.49 -14.21
CA PRO A 141 -10.68 3.40 -15.00
C PRO A 141 -11.48 4.44 -15.79
N ASP A 142 -12.68 4.10 -16.27
CA ASP A 142 -13.57 5.00 -17.00
C ASP A 142 -14.49 5.87 -16.10
N GLN A 143 -14.35 5.74 -14.77
CA GLN A 143 -15.11 6.49 -13.76
C GLN A 143 -16.62 6.28 -13.80
N ARG A 144 -17.10 5.18 -14.38
CA ARG A 144 -18.54 4.85 -14.51
C ARG A 144 -19.03 3.88 -13.47
N HIS A 145 -18.12 3.10 -12.89
CA HIS A 145 -18.47 2.06 -11.94
C HIS A 145 -17.64 2.17 -10.67
N VAL A 146 -18.21 1.71 -9.57
CA VAL A 146 -17.52 1.57 -8.30
C VAL A 146 -17.65 0.14 -7.82
N PHE A 147 -16.53 -0.57 -7.68
CA PHE A 147 -16.50 -1.76 -6.88
C PHE A 147 -16.50 -1.39 -5.41
N PHE A 148 -17.34 -2.04 -4.60
CA PHE A 148 -17.33 -1.86 -3.14
C PHE A 148 -17.67 -3.15 -2.42
N THR A 149 -17.34 -3.20 -1.13
CA THR A 149 -17.62 -4.37 -0.29
C THR A 149 -18.56 -4.04 0.85
N GLU A 150 -19.35 -5.03 1.24
CA GLU A 150 -20.18 -4.99 2.44
C GLU A 150 -19.84 -6.14 3.35
N GLY A 151 -19.60 -5.83 4.62
CA GLY A 151 -19.43 -6.82 5.67
C GLY A 151 -20.73 -7.30 6.26
N SER A 152 -20.75 -8.50 6.82
CA SER A 152 -21.87 -8.96 7.65
C SER A 152 -21.77 -8.36 9.04
N PRO A 153 -22.86 -7.84 9.62
CA PRO A 153 -22.87 -7.39 11.01
C PRO A 153 -22.58 -8.51 12.01
N ASN A 154 -22.72 -9.77 11.58
CA ASN A 154 -22.54 -10.94 12.44
C ASN A 154 -21.19 -11.65 12.26
N SER A 155 -20.40 -11.28 11.25
CA SER A 155 -19.11 -11.90 10.96
C SER A 155 -18.20 -10.97 10.18
N LYS A 156 -17.06 -10.63 10.75
CA LYS A 156 -16.03 -9.85 10.08
C LYS A 156 -15.38 -10.55 8.88
N TYR A 157 -15.61 -11.86 8.73
CA TYR A 157 -15.07 -12.67 7.64
C TYR A 157 -16.07 -12.92 6.51
N ASP A 158 -17.31 -12.45 6.65
CA ASP A 158 -18.33 -12.62 5.62
C ASP A 158 -18.49 -11.32 4.83
N ILE A 159 -17.70 -11.19 3.78
CA ILE A 159 -17.64 -10.01 2.92
C ILE A 159 -18.27 -10.34 1.58
N GLN A 160 -19.18 -9.46 1.14
CA GLN A 160 -19.83 -9.52 -0.16
C GLN A 160 -19.31 -8.39 -1.03
N GLY A 161 -19.02 -8.70 -2.29
CA GLY A 161 -18.61 -7.72 -3.28
C GLY A 161 -19.78 -7.24 -4.16
N TYR A 162 -19.72 -5.98 -4.55
CA TYR A 162 -20.72 -5.34 -5.39
C TYR A 162 -20.08 -4.40 -6.40
N ILE A 163 -20.74 -4.24 -7.55
CA ILE A 163 -20.43 -3.21 -8.54
C ILE A 163 -21.62 -2.25 -8.60
N LEU A 164 -21.39 -0.96 -8.39
CA LEU A 164 -22.34 0.13 -8.55
C LEU A 164 -22.10 0.80 -9.92
N GLU A 165 -23.13 0.89 -10.75
CA GLU A 165 -23.15 1.75 -11.92
C GLU A 165 -23.60 3.16 -11.51
N LEU A 166 -22.72 4.16 -11.66
CA LEU A 166 -22.94 5.50 -11.14
C LEU A 166 -24.12 6.24 -11.80
N SER A 167 -24.33 6.03 -13.11
CA SER A 167 -25.35 6.71 -13.89
C SER A 167 -26.77 6.28 -13.54
N SER A 168 -26.95 4.99 -13.24
CA SER A 168 -28.28 4.40 -12.96
C SER A 168 -28.54 4.11 -11.49
N GLY A 169 -27.47 4.06 -10.68
CA GLY A 169 -27.54 3.59 -9.30
C GLY A 169 -27.74 2.07 -9.18
N LYS A 170 -27.67 1.32 -10.28
CA LYS A 170 -27.81 -0.14 -10.29
C LYS A 170 -26.64 -0.77 -9.55
N VAL A 171 -26.94 -1.71 -8.64
CA VAL A 171 -25.97 -2.49 -7.89
C VAL A 171 -26.05 -3.94 -8.33
N THR A 172 -24.92 -4.49 -8.78
CA THR A 172 -24.76 -5.90 -9.16
C THR A 172 -23.91 -6.60 -8.11
N SER A 173 -24.38 -7.74 -7.57
CA SER A 173 -23.58 -8.57 -6.66
C SER A 173 -22.58 -9.41 -7.45
N ILE A 174 -21.35 -9.46 -6.95
CA ILE A 174 -20.32 -10.37 -7.46
C ILE A 174 -20.07 -11.57 -6.52
N GLY A 175 -20.89 -11.68 -5.47
CA GLY A 175 -20.83 -12.78 -4.52
C GLY A 175 -19.86 -12.57 -3.38
N LYS A 176 -19.58 -13.66 -2.66
CA LYS A 176 -18.69 -13.68 -1.50
C LYS A 176 -17.24 -13.54 -1.93
N LEU A 177 -16.50 -12.71 -1.20
CA LEU A 177 -15.07 -12.50 -1.37
C LEU A 177 -14.30 -13.08 -0.19
N ASP A 178 -13.06 -13.45 -0.43
CA ASP A 178 -12.10 -13.74 0.62
C ASP A 178 -11.48 -12.43 1.11
N MET A 179 -11.36 -12.26 2.42
CA MET A 179 -10.80 -11.03 3.01
C MET A 179 -9.31 -10.84 2.75
N THR A 180 -8.60 -11.90 2.41
CA THR A 180 -7.15 -11.85 2.20
C THR A 180 -6.77 -11.38 0.80
N ASN A 181 -7.76 -11.30 -0.11
CA ASN A 181 -7.51 -11.00 -1.50
C ASN A 181 -7.99 -9.60 -1.85
N GLU A 182 -7.10 -8.86 -2.47
CA GLU A 182 -7.45 -7.57 -3.05
C GLU A 182 -8.19 -7.77 -4.38
N VAL A 183 -9.13 -6.89 -4.65
CA VAL A 183 -9.84 -6.81 -5.91
C VAL A 183 -9.46 -5.50 -6.59
N SER A 184 -9.03 -5.57 -7.84
CA SER A 184 -8.69 -4.41 -8.65
C SER A 184 -9.44 -4.43 -9.98
N TRP A 185 -9.51 -3.28 -10.66
CA TRP A 185 -10.01 -3.21 -12.03
C TRP A 185 -8.92 -3.67 -13.00
N SER A 186 -9.24 -4.61 -13.87
CA SER A 186 -8.37 -5.06 -14.96
C SER A 186 -8.57 -4.25 -16.25
N ASP A 187 -9.74 -3.67 -16.40
CA ASP A 187 -10.18 -2.77 -17.47
C ASP A 187 -11.52 -2.12 -17.06
N GLU A 188 -12.19 -1.40 -17.97
CA GLU A 188 -13.46 -0.72 -17.67
C GLU A 188 -14.62 -1.67 -17.38
N ASN A 189 -14.51 -2.95 -17.78
CA ASN A 189 -15.60 -3.91 -17.75
C ASN A 189 -15.37 -5.10 -16.81
N HIS A 190 -14.14 -5.27 -16.30
CA HIS A 190 -13.79 -6.43 -15.50
C HIS A 190 -12.99 -6.06 -14.26
N LEU A 191 -13.33 -6.70 -13.17
CA LEU A 191 -12.49 -6.80 -11.98
C LEU A 191 -11.56 -8.02 -12.09
N ILE A 192 -10.44 -7.99 -11.40
CA ILE A 192 -9.52 -9.11 -11.27
C ILE A 192 -9.20 -9.35 -9.79
N THR A 193 -9.11 -10.61 -9.40
CA THR A 193 -8.75 -11.01 -8.04
C THR A 193 -8.04 -12.36 -8.03
N GLY A 194 -7.12 -12.53 -7.10
CA GLY A 194 -6.58 -13.83 -6.74
C GLY A 194 -7.52 -14.58 -5.79
N THR A 195 -7.26 -15.86 -5.58
CA THR A 195 -7.98 -16.70 -4.62
C THR A 195 -7.00 -17.40 -3.69
N PRO A 196 -7.42 -17.82 -2.49
CA PRO A 196 -6.55 -18.53 -1.56
C PRO A 196 -6.00 -19.86 -2.09
N ASP A 197 -6.71 -20.48 -3.05
CA ASP A 197 -6.30 -21.73 -3.71
C ASP A 197 -5.44 -21.51 -4.97
N GLY A 198 -4.90 -20.30 -5.14
CA GLY A 198 -3.93 -19.98 -6.19
C GLY A 198 -4.53 -19.81 -7.58
N LYS A 199 -5.80 -19.41 -7.67
CA LYS A 199 -6.47 -19.12 -8.94
C LYS A 199 -6.62 -17.63 -9.15
N ILE A 200 -6.78 -17.21 -10.39
CA ILE A 200 -7.08 -15.83 -10.77
C ILE A 200 -8.42 -15.80 -11.46
N ARG A 201 -9.28 -14.87 -11.06
CA ARG A 201 -10.62 -14.69 -11.62
C ARG A 201 -10.78 -13.30 -12.22
N LEU A 202 -11.36 -13.25 -13.42
CA LEU A 202 -11.94 -12.05 -14.02
C LEU A 202 -13.43 -12.04 -13.70
N ILE A 203 -13.96 -10.90 -13.26
CA ILE A 203 -15.37 -10.74 -12.87
C ILE A 203 -15.96 -9.62 -13.71
N GLY A 204 -16.92 -9.94 -14.56
CA GLY A 204 -17.59 -8.97 -15.42
C GLY A 204 -18.59 -8.09 -14.66
N LEU A 205 -19.05 -7.00 -15.31
CA LEU A 205 -20.07 -6.09 -14.77
C LEU A 205 -21.40 -6.79 -14.47
N ASP A 206 -21.66 -7.95 -15.07
CA ASP A 206 -22.82 -8.80 -14.78
C ASP A 206 -22.65 -9.68 -13.54
N GLY A 207 -21.50 -9.59 -12.88
CA GLY A 207 -21.15 -10.35 -11.67
C GLY A 207 -20.66 -11.77 -11.95
N LYS A 208 -20.56 -12.19 -13.21
CA LYS A 208 -20.06 -13.53 -13.53
C LYS A 208 -18.53 -13.55 -13.48
N ALA A 209 -18.00 -14.59 -12.87
CA ALA A 209 -16.56 -14.83 -12.77
C ALA A 209 -16.10 -15.87 -13.80
N GLU A 210 -15.02 -15.57 -14.48
CA GLU A 210 -14.26 -16.49 -15.33
C GLU A 210 -12.91 -16.77 -14.66
N GLU A 211 -12.53 -18.04 -14.55
CA GLU A 211 -11.25 -18.46 -14.00
C GLU A 211 -10.21 -18.51 -15.12
N LEU A 212 -9.10 -17.80 -14.93
CA LEU A 212 -7.99 -17.81 -15.90
C LEU A 212 -7.21 -19.12 -15.80
N ASN A 213 -6.99 -19.74 -16.95
CA ASN A 213 -6.16 -20.93 -17.04
C ASN A 213 -4.70 -20.55 -17.28
N PHE A 214 -3.82 -20.85 -16.34
CA PHE A 214 -2.39 -20.62 -16.44
C PHE A 214 -1.60 -21.67 -15.65
N GLN A 215 -0.30 -21.77 -15.90
CA GLN A 215 0.60 -22.68 -15.21
C GLN A 215 1.57 -21.88 -14.34
N ASP A 216 1.53 -22.12 -13.05
CA ASP A 216 2.47 -21.54 -12.07
C ASP A 216 3.48 -22.62 -11.64
N PRO A 217 4.79 -22.46 -11.93
CA PRO A 217 5.83 -23.42 -11.54
C PRO A 217 6.01 -23.53 -10.02
N ASN A 218 5.61 -22.49 -9.29
CA ASN A 218 5.72 -22.43 -7.83
C ASN A 218 4.43 -22.91 -7.15
N ARG A 219 3.32 -23.03 -7.88
CA ARG A 219 1.98 -23.33 -7.34
C ARG A 219 1.64 -22.42 -6.17
N SER A 220 1.84 -21.12 -6.39
CA SER A 220 1.60 -20.10 -5.38
C SER A 220 0.20 -20.21 -4.82
N GLU A 221 0.11 -20.41 -3.52
CA GLU A 221 -1.12 -20.28 -2.75
C GLU A 221 -1.18 -18.85 -2.17
N LEU A 222 -2.37 -18.41 -1.75
CA LEU A 222 -2.55 -17.10 -1.12
C LEU A 222 -2.10 -15.92 -2.00
N MET A 223 -2.57 -15.89 -3.25
CA MET A 223 -2.37 -14.73 -4.12
C MET A 223 -3.10 -13.53 -3.53
N SER A 224 -2.37 -12.64 -2.88
CA SER A 224 -2.96 -11.50 -2.16
C SER A 224 -3.30 -10.34 -3.09
N HIS A 225 -2.53 -10.16 -4.16
CA HIS A 225 -2.68 -9.05 -5.10
C HIS A 225 -2.43 -9.50 -6.53
N VAL A 226 -3.31 -9.06 -7.45
CA VAL A 226 -3.22 -9.34 -8.88
C VAL A 226 -3.52 -8.06 -9.65
N GLU A 227 -2.68 -7.75 -10.64
CA GLU A 227 -2.90 -6.67 -11.59
C GLU A 227 -2.83 -7.17 -13.03
N LYS A 228 -3.67 -6.61 -13.91
CA LYS A 228 -3.63 -6.87 -15.34
C LYS A 228 -3.39 -5.56 -16.08
N VAL A 229 -2.38 -5.54 -16.93
CA VAL A 229 -2.10 -4.43 -17.84
C VAL A 229 -1.95 -4.97 -19.27
N GLY A 230 -2.84 -4.58 -20.15
CA GLY A 230 -2.94 -5.18 -21.47
C GLY A 230 -3.17 -6.69 -21.39
N ASN A 231 -2.29 -7.49 -21.99
CA ASN A 231 -2.32 -8.95 -21.94
C ASN A 231 -1.46 -9.54 -20.81
N ALA A 232 -0.70 -8.73 -20.10
CA ALA A 232 0.16 -9.18 -19.01
C ALA A 232 -0.61 -9.20 -17.68
N ILE A 233 -0.39 -10.25 -16.91
CA ILE A 233 -0.92 -10.45 -15.58
C ILE A 233 0.24 -10.62 -14.63
N PHE A 234 0.19 -9.84 -13.54
CA PHE A 234 1.17 -9.81 -12.48
C PHE A 234 0.49 -10.21 -11.18
N TYR A 235 1.15 -11.01 -10.35
CA TYR A 235 0.60 -11.42 -9.07
C TYR A 235 1.69 -11.73 -8.05
N THR A 236 1.38 -11.46 -6.79
CA THR A 236 2.20 -11.91 -5.67
C THR A 236 1.97 -13.40 -5.45
N GLY A 237 3.05 -14.10 -5.15
CA GLY A 237 3.02 -15.51 -4.79
C GLY A 237 4.15 -15.81 -3.83
N SER A 238 4.43 -17.09 -3.64
CA SER A 238 5.57 -17.55 -2.86
C SER A 238 6.40 -18.55 -3.66
N ASP A 239 7.70 -18.56 -3.44
CA ASP A 239 8.58 -19.60 -3.94
C ASP A 239 8.39 -20.92 -3.18
N LYS A 240 9.19 -21.95 -3.52
CA LYS A 240 9.13 -23.27 -2.87
C LYS A 240 9.52 -23.25 -1.39
N GLN A 241 10.18 -22.20 -0.94
CA GLN A 241 10.58 -21.96 0.44
C GLN A 241 9.57 -21.11 1.21
N GLY A 242 8.53 -20.61 0.54
CA GLY A 242 7.52 -19.73 1.10
C GLY A 242 7.92 -18.25 1.12
N TYR A 243 8.98 -17.84 0.41
CA TYR A 243 9.36 -16.44 0.30
C TYR A 243 8.52 -15.72 -0.76
N PRO A 244 8.16 -14.45 -0.52
CA PRO A 244 7.35 -13.68 -1.45
C PRO A 244 8.06 -13.44 -2.76
N VAL A 245 7.34 -13.63 -3.86
CA VAL A 245 7.82 -13.40 -5.22
C VAL A 245 6.77 -12.64 -6.03
N LEU A 246 7.23 -11.91 -7.04
CA LEU A 246 6.39 -11.36 -8.10
C LEU A 246 6.48 -12.26 -9.32
N ASN A 247 5.33 -12.77 -9.72
CA ASN A 247 5.19 -13.60 -10.91
C ASN A 247 4.48 -12.82 -12.03
N ARG A 248 4.75 -13.21 -13.26
CA ARG A 248 4.13 -12.66 -14.46
C ARG A 248 3.83 -13.75 -15.47
N PHE A 249 2.68 -13.63 -16.14
CA PHE A 249 2.38 -14.36 -17.39
C PHE A 249 1.60 -13.47 -18.35
N THR A 250 1.37 -13.94 -19.58
CA THR A 250 0.48 -13.25 -20.52
C THR A 250 -0.65 -14.17 -20.95
N LEU A 251 -1.80 -13.60 -21.31
CA LEU A 251 -2.96 -14.38 -21.76
C LEU A 251 -2.63 -15.27 -22.97
N ASN A 252 -1.71 -14.82 -23.84
CA ASN A 252 -1.26 -15.57 -25.01
C ASN A 252 -0.19 -16.64 -24.69
N HIS A 253 0.49 -16.51 -23.55
CA HIS A 253 1.52 -17.45 -23.06
C HIS A 253 1.25 -17.68 -21.57
N PRO A 254 0.36 -18.60 -21.22
CA PRO A 254 -0.13 -18.78 -19.85
C PRO A 254 0.85 -19.56 -18.96
N GLN A 255 2.14 -19.50 -19.25
CA GLN A 255 3.22 -20.00 -18.42
C GLN A 255 3.76 -18.86 -17.55
N ALA A 256 3.55 -18.93 -16.24
CA ALA A 256 4.07 -17.92 -15.32
C ALA A 256 5.58 -18.06 -15.14
N VAL A 257 6.21 -16.91 -14.99
CA VAL A 257 7.64 -16.77 -14.64
C VAL A 257 7.80 -15.84 -13.45
N THR A 258 8.72 -16.17 -12.56
CA THR A 258 9.09 -15.26 -11.47
C THR A 258 9.99 -14.16 -12.02
N ILE A 259 9.60 -12.90 -11.85
CA ILE A 259 10.34 -11.73 -12.32
C ILE A 259 11.04 -10.96 -11.20
N ALA A 260 10.64 -11.17 -9.94
CA ALA A 260 11.35 -10.62 -8.79
C ALA A 260 11.18 -11.51 -7.54
N GLU A 261 12.27 -11.66 -6.78
CA GLU A 261 12.28 -12.30 -5.46
C GLU A 261 12.24 -11.25 -4.35
N GLY A 262 11.64 -11.61 -3.20
CA GLY A 262 11.50 -10.73 -2.04
C GLY A 262 10.49 -9.59 -2.26
N ALA A 263 9.61 -9.69 -3.26
CA ALA A 263 8.60 -8.69 -3.57
C ALA A 263 7.40 -8.83 -2.61
N MET A 264 7.36 -7.96 -1.60
CA MET A 264 6.28 -7.93 -0.59
C MET A 264 5.00 -7.33 -1.17
N SER A 265 5.13 -6.31 -1.99
CA SER A 265 4.05 -5.64 -2.70
C SER A 265 4.55 -5.15 -4.06
N PHE A 266 3.63 -4.87 -4.97
CA PHE A 266 3.95 -4.29 -6.26
C PHE A 266 2.85 -3.37 -6.79
N ALA A 267 3.20 -2.53 -7.75
CA ALA A 267 2.27 -1.74 -8.56
C ALA A 267 2.83 -1.62 -9.98
N VAL A 268 2.02 -1.90 -10.98
CA VAL A 268 2.40 -1.79 -12.40
C VAL A 268 1.98 -0.43 -12.94
N SER A 269 2.87 0.24 -13.69
CA SER A 269 2.50 1.49 -14.37
C SER A 269 1.40 1.24 -15.40
N PRO A 270 0.51 2.21 -15.68
CA PRO A 270 -0.60 2.02 -16.61
C PRO A 270 -0.19 1.58 -18.01
N ASP A 271 1.02 1.94 -18.46
CA ASP A 271 1.59 1.51 -19.73
C ASP A 271 2.29 0.14 -19.69
N GLY A 272 2.41 -0.48 -18.49
CA GLY A 272 3.03 -1.78 -18.26
C GLY A 272 4.56 -1.81 -18.31
N LYS A 273 5.24 -0.65 -18.53
CA LYS A 273 6.69 -0.62 -18.76
C LYS A 273 7.53 -0.46 -17.51
N SER A 274 6.90 -0.11 -16.39
CA SER A 274 7.57 0.05 -15.10
C SER A 274 6.78 -0.65 -14.01
N ILE A 275 7.48 -1.34 -13.13
CA ILE A 275 6.90 -2.03 -12.00
C ILE A 275 7.60 -1.54 -10.75
N ALA A 276 6.85 -0.94 -9.84
CA ALA A 276 7.35 -0.62 -8.51
C ALA A 276 7.16 -1.82 -7.60
N ILE A 277 8.20 -2.21 -6.87
CA ILE A 277 8.12 -3.28 -5.87
C ILE A 277 8.67 -2.80 -4.53
N GLU A 278 7.98 -3.16 -3.44
CA GLU A 278 8.60 -3.18 -2.12
C GLU A 278 9.42 -4.46 -2.02
N LYS A 279 10.73 -4.35 -2.06
CA LYS A 279 11.65 -5.49 -1.94
C LYS A 279 12.21 -5.57 -0.53
N ARG A 280 12.07 -6.74 0.08
CA ARG A 280 12.61 -7.02 1.41
C ARG A 280 13.37 -8.33 1.40
N LYS A 281 14.51 -8.34 2.07
CA LYS A 281 15.25 -9.58 2.29
C LYS A 281 14.73 -10.25 3.55
N TRP A 282 14.25 -11.47 3.38
CA TRP A 282 13.64 -12.23 4.47
C TRP A 282 14.68 -12.58 5.57
N ASN A 283 14.25 -12.53 6.83
CA ASN A 283 15.06 -12.84 8.01
C ASN A 283 16.36 -12.03 8.15
N THR A 284 16.38 -10.80 7.68
CA THR A 284 17.49 -9.86 7.89
C THR A 284 16.99 -8.57 8.49
N SER A 285 17.91 -7.78 9.07
CA SER A 285 17.67 -6.40 9.49
C SER A 285 17.88 -5.39 8.36
N GLU A 286 18.09 -5.84 7.12
CA GLU A 286 18.23 -4.93 5.99
C GLU A 286 16.91 -4.16 5.78
N PRO A 287 16.99 -2.85 5.51
CA PRO A 287 15.80 -2.06 5.26
C PRO A 287 15.08 -2.52 3.99
N ALA A 288 13.76 -2.35 3.98
CA ALA A 288 12.95 -2.49 2.78
C ALA A 288 13.33 -1.43 1.75
N ARG A 289 13.21 -1.75 0.46
CA ARG A 289 13.53 -0.84 -0.64
C ARG A 289 12.38 -0.76 -1.63
N MET A 290 12.04 0.45 -2.05
CA MET A 290 11.18 0.66 -3.21
C MET A 290 12.05 0.65 -4.45
N ILE A 291 11.82 -0.34 -5.32
CA ILE A 291 12.64 -0.58 -6.52
C ILE A 291 11.76 -0.48 -7.74
N ILE A 292 12.25 0.18 -8.78
CA ILE A 292 11.62 0.20 -10.09
C ILE A 292 12.25 -0.88 -10.96
N LEU A 293 11.42 -1.75 -11.51
CA LEU A 293 11.78 -2.76 -12.51
C LEU A 293 11.26 -2.36 -13.89
N ASP A 294 11.85 -2.90 -14.93
CA ASP A 294 11.21 -2.95 -16.25
C ASP A 294 10.21 -4.12 -16.33
N GLU A 295 9.52 -4.22 -17.45
CA GLU A 295 8.50 -5.27 -17.69
C GLU A 295 9.07 -6.71 -17.70
N GLN A 296 10.39 -6.87 -17.83
CA GLN A 296 11.10 -8.16 -17.76
C GLN A 296 11.62 -8.46 -16.34
N GLY A 297 11.44 -7.55 -15.38
CA GLY A 297 11.92 -7.69 -14.00
C GLY A 297 13.35 -7.23 -13.76
N LYS A 298 13.97 -6.55 -14.73
CA LYS A 298 15.30 -5.96 -14.55
C LYS A 298 15.21 -4.68 -13.72
N GLU A 299 16.03 -4.59 -12.69
CA GLU A 299 16.08 -3.42 -11.81
C GLU A 299 16.60 -2.18 -12.57
N LYS A 300 15.79 -1.11 -12.57
CA LYS A 300 16.13 0.22 -13.11
C LYS A 300 16.76 1.11 -12.04
N GLY A 301 16.33 1.00 -10.79
CA GLY A 301 16.86 1.80 -9.69
C GLY A 301 16.07 1.65 -8.40
N ILE A 302 16.66 2.16 -7.31
CA ILE A 302 16.05 2.24 -5.99
C ILE A 302 15.58 3.67 -5.79
N VAL A 303 14.30 3.84 -5.46
CA VAL A 303 13.67 5.17 -5.31
C VAL A 303 13.26 5.48 -3.87
N GLY A 304 13.37 4.50 -2.97
CA GLY A 304 13.10 4.68 -1.54
C GLY A 304 13.69 3.56 -0.69
N GLN A 305 13.92 3.85 0.59
CA GLN A 305 14.43 2.91 1.57
C GLN A 305 13.93 3.26 2.97
N GLY A 306 13.53 2.26 3.76
CA GLY A 306 13.09 2.44 5.15
C GLY A 306 12.73 1.14 5.84
N THR A 307 12.19 1.21 7.05
CA THR A 307 11.81 0.02 7.83
C THR A 307 10.61 -0.69 7.21
N LEU A 308 9.56 0.07 6.89
CA LEU A 308 8.33 -0.39 6.27
C LEU A 308 7.90 0.60 5.18
N MET A 309 7.21 0.11 4.16
CA MET A 309 6.71 0.96 3.08
C MET A 309 5.27 0.62 2.75
N SER A 310 4.51 1.60 2.28
CA SER A 310 3.24 1.32 1.63
C SER A 310 3.49 0.77 0.22
N ARG A 311 2.52 0.04 -0.31
CA ARG A 311 2.50 -0.27 -1.74
C ARG A 311 2.52 1.04 -2.54
N GLY A 312 3.34 1.10 -3.58
CA GLY A 312 3.38 2.23 -4.49
C GLY A 312 2.06 2.40 -5.27
N SER A 313 1.76 3.63 -5.69
CA SER A 313 0.61 3.95 -6.52
C SER A 313 1.06 4.85 -7.67
N TRP A 314 0.85 4.40 -8.89
CA TRP A 314 1.15 5.17 -10.09
C TRP A 314 0.04 6.18 -10.39
N SER A 315 0.42 7.37 -10.86
CA SER A 315 -0.52 8.30 -11.48
C SER A 315 -1.14 7.70 -12.74
N SER A 316 -2.31 8.20 -13.14
CA SER A 316 -3.06 7.68 -14.30
C SER A 316 -2.27 7.72 -15.62
N ASP A 317 -1.37 8.68 -15.76
CA ASP A 317 -0.46 8.83 -16.90
C ASP A 317 0.85 8.04 -16.76
N GLY A 318 1.06 7.37 -15.63
CA GLY A 318 2.27 6.60 -15.32
C GLY A 318 3.53 7.44 -15.08
N SER A 319 3.43 8.77 -15.05
CA SER A 319 4.59 9.64 -14.90
C SER A 319 5.13 9.70 -13.47
N LYS A 320 4.27 9.45 -12.48
CA LYS A 320 4.59 9.58 -11.05
C LYS A 320 4.21 8.35 -10.25
N LEU A 321 5.05 8.01 -9.28
CA LEU A 321 4.79 6.97 -8.28
C LEU A 321 4.78 7.59 -6.89
N ALA A 322 3.66 7.48 -6.18
CA ALA A 322 3.55 7.86 -4.78
C ALA A 322 3.74 6.65 -3.88
N PHE A 323 4.43 6.83 -2.77
CA PHE A 323 4.60 5.82 -1.73
C PHE A 323 4.93 6.47 -0.39
N SER A 324 4.59 5.79 0.70
CA SER A 324 4.90 6.24 2.05
C SER A 324 5.93 5.33 2.70
N ILE A 325 6.80 5.92 3.50
CA ILE A 325 7.85 5.22 4.24
C ILE A 325 7.63 5.46 5.72
N TYR A 326 7.65 4.39 6.50
CA TYR A 326 7.79 4.40 7.94
C TYR A 326 9.22 4.00 8.30
N ASP A 327 9.89 4.84 9.08
CA ASP A 327 11.22 4.56 9.60
C ASP A 327 11.19 4.58 11.13
N GLU A 328 11.41 3.42 11.74
CA GLU A 328 11.31 3.23 13.19
C GLU A 328 12.36 4.06 13.95
N ASP A 329 13.56 4.10 13.41
CA ASP A 329 14.69 4.79 14.03
C ASP A 329 14.68 6.30 13.76
N GLN A 330 13.84 6.78 12.87
CA GLN A 330 13.71 8.18 12.44
C GLN A 330 15.03 8.79 11.92
N GLN A 331 15.94 7.96 11.44
CA GLN A 331 17.26 8.37 10.93
C GLN A 331 17.32 8.47 9.41
N GLY A 332 16.36 7.84 8.71
CA GLY A 332 16.33 7.72 7.25
C GLY A 332 15.17 8.45 6.61
N MET A 333 14.81 7.99 5.42
CA MET A 333 13.63 8.45 4.69
C MET A 333 12.36 8.10 5.47
N ARG A 334 11.47 9.04 5.65
CA ARG A 334 10.17 8.85 6.31
C ARG A 334 9.12 9.79 5.74
N GLY A 335 7.87 9.38 5.75
CA GLY A 335 6.76 10.18 5.26
C GLY A 335 6.35 9.82 3.84
N LEU A 336 5.66 10.73 3.19
CA LEU A 336 5.13 10.57 1.84
C LEU A 336 6.13 11.09 0.80
N TYR A 337 6.35 10.31 -0.24
CA TYR A 337 7.25 10.62 -1.35
C TYR A 337 6.57 10.44 -2.69
N VAL A 338 7.03 11.19 -3.67
CA VAL A 338 6.67 11.01 -5.08
C VAL A 338 7.95 10.87 -5.90
N PHE A 339 8.05 9.77 -6.63
CA PHE A 339 9.06 9.54 -7.65
C PHE A 339 8.52 9.98 -9.00
N ASP A 340 9.26 10.81 -9.71
CA ASP A 340 8.97 11.25 -11.09
C ASP A 340 9.80 10.42 -12.08
N GLN A 341 9.11 9.67 -12.92
CA GLN A 341 9.75 8.73 -13.85
C GLN A 341 10.53 9.46 -14.97
N SER A 342 10.10 10.66 -15.33
CA SER A 342 10.73 11.43 -16.40
C SER A 342 12.09 12.02 -15.99
N THR A 343 12.21 12.40 -14.72
CA THR A 343 13.43 13.01 -14.18
C THR A 343 14.29 12.01 -13.40
N GLY A 344 13.71 10.87 -13.00
CA GLY A 344 14.36 9.88 -12.14
C GLY A 344 14.52 10.36 -10.69
N LYS A 345 13.84 11.43 -10.27
CA LYS A 345 13.96 12.01 -8.93
C LYS A 345 12.85 11.54 -8.01
N THR A 346 13.20 11.34 -6.75
CA THR A 346 12.25 11.14 -5.64
C THR A 346 12.18 12.41 -4.80
N THR A 347 10.99 12.98 -4.64
CA THR A 347 10.75 14.22 -3.91
C THR A 347 9.93 13.92 -2.64
N PRO A 348 10.36 14.37 -1.44
CA PRO A 348 9.55 14.30 -0.24
C PRO A 348 8.36 15.26 -0.36
N VAL A 349 7.16 14.76 -0.08
CA VAL A 349 5.93 15.54 0.00
C VAL A 349 5.72 16.05 1.41
N THR A 350 5.85 15.14 2.38
CA THR A 350 5.80 15.47 3.82
C THR A 350 6.45 14.38 4.64
N THR A 351 7.15 14.75 5.70
CA THR A 351 7.76 13.82 6.66
C THR A 351 6.85 13.50 7.85
N ASN A 352 5.72 14.21 7.98
CA ASN A 352 4.83 14.11 9.13
C ASN A 352 3.74 13.03 8.98
N ILE A 353 3.50 12.56 7.76
CA ILE A 353 2.49 11.55 7.45
C ILE A 353 3.24 10.26 7.10
N GLN A 354 3.17 9.27 7.99
CA GLN A 354 3.85 8.00 7.84
C GLN A 354 2.83 6.88 7.96
N SER A 355 2.61 6.15 6.89
CA SER A 355 1.73 4.99 6.88
C SER A 355 2.32 3.93 5.97
N TYR A 356 2.43 2.71 6.45
CA TYR A 356 2.88 1.57 5.66
C TYR A 356 1.73 0.65 5.22
N ASP A 357 0.57 0.79 5.84
CA ASP A 357 -0.63 -0.03 5.60
C ASP A 357 -1.71 0.68 4.77
N SER A 358 -1.48 1.95 4.43
CA SER A 358 -2.42 2.76 3.65
C SER A 358 -1.90 2.96 2.22
N PRO A 359 -2.63 2.52 1.21
CA PRO A 359 -2.32 2.91 -0.15
C PRO A 359 -2.51 4.40 -0.35
N THR A 360 -1.64 4.99 -1.15
CA THR A 360 -1.86 6.32 -1.72
C THR A 360 -2.75 6.21 -2.95
N VAL A 361 -3.62 7.18 -3.20
CA VAL A 361 -4.54 7.16 -4.34
C VAL A 361 -4.52 8.49 -5.06
N TRP A 362 -4.13 8.47 -6.34
CA TRP A 362 -4.12 9.63 -7.21
C TRP A 362 -5.53 9.99 -7.70
N SER A 363 -5.80 11.28 -7.82
CA SER A 363 -6.94 11.76 -8.60
C SER A 363 -6.70 11.53 -10.12
N PRO A 364 -7.74 11.54 -10.96
CA PRO A 364 -7.62 11.22 -12.39
C PRO A 364 -6.60 12.08 -13.16
N SER A 365 -6.49 13.37 -12.84
CA SER A 365 -5.48 14.25 -13.45
C SER A 365 -4.11 14.21 -12.79
N ALA A 366 -3.95 13.46 -11.69
CA ALA A 366 -2.79 13.47 -10.80
C ALA A 366 -2.53 14.84 -10.13
N ARG A 367 -3.55 15.73 -10.08
CA ARG A 367 -3.49 16.98 -9.33
C ARG A 367 -3.56 16.74 -7.82
N PHE A 368 -4.34 15.75 -7.39
CA PHE A 368 -4.49 15.40 -5.99
C PHE A 368 -3.97 13.99 -5.70
N LEU A 369 -3.49 13.83 -4.48
CA LEU A 369 -3.11 12.54 -3.91
C LEU A 369 -3.77 12.41 -2.54
N SER A 370 -4.51 11.35 -2.32
CA SER A 370 -5.08 11.04 -1.00
C SER A 370 -4.37 9.87 -0.35
N MET A 371 -4.32 9.89 0.98
CA MET A 371 -3.86 8.79 1.82
C MET A 371 -4.49 8.90 3.20
N TYR A 372 -4.41 7.83 3.99
CA TYR A 372 -4.78 7.87 5.41
C TYR A 372 -3.67 7.30 6.28
N GLN A 373 -3.69 7.62 7.55
CA GLN A 373 -2.88 6.97 8.58
C GLN A 373 -3.72 6.70 9.82
N ASN A 374 -3.39 5.63 10.52
CA ASN A 374 -3.96 5.34 11.83
C ASN A 374 -3.15 6.09 12.89
N ILE A 375 -3.80 6.97 13.63
CA ILE A 375 -3.18 7.73 14.72
C ILE A 375 -3.81 7.41 16.06
N SER A 376 -3.06 7.56 17.15
CA SER A 376 -3.58 7.47 18.50
C SER A 376 -3.59 8.85 19.13
N GLU A 377 -4.77 9.38 19.37
CA GLU A 377 -4.95 10.70 19.99
C GLU A 377 -5.86 10.57 21.21
N GLY A 378 -5.38 11.00 22.38
CA GLY A 378 -6.14 10.91 23.63
C GLY A 378 -6.58 9.48 24.01
N GLY A 379 -5.81 8.45 23.60
CA GLY A 379 -6.11 7.04 23.82
C GLY A 379 -7.18 6.45 22.88
N LYS A 380 -7.61 7.20 21.88
CA LYS A 380 -8.50 6.74 20.81
C LYS A 380 -7.70 6.49 19.53
N GLN A 381 -8.04 5.42 18.83
CA GLN A 381 -7.55 5.20 17.47
C GLN A 381 -8.46 5.99 16.51
N LEU A 382 -7.84 6.79 15.66
CA LEU A 382 -8.51 7.61 14.64
C LEU A 382 -7.91 7.31 13.27
N ASN A 383 -8.74 7.38 12.25
CA ASN A 383 -8.34 7.23 10.86
C ASN A 383 -8.22 8.60 10.23
N GLN A 384 -7.01 9.09 10.15
CA GLN A 384 -6.75 10.42 9.66
C GLN A 384 -6.44 10.39 8.17
N SER A 385 -7.34 10.91 7.34
CA SER A 385 -7.07 11.09 5.90
C SER A 385 -6.53 12.47 5.58
N TYR A 386 -5.73 12.51 4.52
CA TYR A 386 -5.11 13.71 3.99
C TYR A 386 -5.30 13.77 2.48
N ILE A 387 -5.43 14.99 1.98
CA ILE A 387 -5.39 15.32 0.55
C ILE A 387 -4.19 16.23 0.33
N VAL A 388 -3.33 15.85 -0.58
CA VAL A 388 -2.21 16.66 -1.06
C VAL A 388 -2.60 17.21 -2.41
N GLU A 389 -2.52 18.53 -2.57
CA GLU A 389 -2.70 19.20 -3.86
C GLU A 389 -1.33 19.57 -4.43
N PHE A 390 -1.13 19.28 -5.68
CA PHE A 390 0.05 19.68 -6.45
C PHE A 390 -0.32 20.85 -7.37
N LYS A 391 0.61 21.79 -7.55
CA LYS A 391 0.44 22.88 -8.52
C LYS A 391 0.38 22.29 -9.93
N GLU A 392 -0.56 22.77 -10.72
CA GLU A 392 -0.55 22.57 -12.16
C GLU A 392 0.67 23.29 -12.77
N LYS A 393 1.28 22.66 -13.76
CA LYS A 393 2.40 23.24 -14.54
C LYS A 393 1.90 24.24 -15.57
#